data_af144b2208fd40faa3663c656beabb21
#
_entry.id   af144b2208fd40faa3663c656beabb21
#
_cell.length_a   1.000
_cell.length_b   1.000
_cell.length_c   1.000
_cell.angle_alpha   90.00
_cell.angle_beta   90.00
_cell.angle_gamma   90.00
#
_symmetry.space_group_name_H-M   'P 1'
#
loop_
_entity.id
_entity.type
_entity.pdbx_description
1 polymer ?
#
loop_
_entity_poly.entity_id
_entity_poly.type
_entity_poly.pdbx_seq_one_letter_code
_entity_poly.pdbx_strand_id
1 'polypeptide(L)'
;MKKLILLLFIPFFSFISKSPEKDIIGKWTGEDKGEIGFMTFDEDGYLTMEFNGKKMGGKDFLYRGKKAKATYRFKSKTAPYQIDIVISDIDDNVIRSMYCLAEFKDKNTMKFGISQSSYNRSKKFEDYDSILLTRVK
;
A
#
# COMPACT_ATOMS: atom_id res chain seq x y z
N MET A 1 38.32 38.13 -23.12
CA MET A 1 36.89 37.94 -22.88
C MET A 1 36.66 36.57 -22.25
N LYS A 2 36.32 36.55 -20.98
CA LYS A 2 35.97 35.30 -20.32
C LYS A 2 34.52 34.98 -20.65
N LYS A 3 34.31 33.97 -21.44
CA LYS A 3 32.95 33.44 -21.61
C LYS A 3 32.59 32.74 -20.32
N LEU A 4 31.64 33.29 -19.60
CA LEU A 4 31.03 32.62 -18.48
C LEU A 4 30.18 31.47 -19.06
N ILE A 5 30.70 30.26 -19.03
CA ILE A 5 29.92 29.11 -19.29
C ILE A 5 29.06 28.90 -18.04
N LEU A 6 27.84 29.41 -18.09
CA LEU A 6 26.83 29.05 -17.12
C LEU A 6 26.54 27.60 -17.33
N LEU A 7 27.23 26.72 -16.62
CA LEU A 7 26.87 25.35 -16.52
C LEU A 7 25.52 25.34 -15.83
N LEU A 8 24.46 25.24 -16.63
CA LEU A 8 23.15 25.03 -16.12
C LEU A 8 23.16 23.63 -15.51
N PHE A 9 23.50 23.55 -14.24
CA PHE A 9 23.27 22.36 -13.45
C PHE A 9 21.76 22.23 -13.36
N ILE A 10 21.19 21.48 -14.28
CA ILE A 10 19.84 20.97 -14.10
C ILE A 10 19.99 19.87 -13.05
N PRO A 11 19.56 20.12 -11.81
CA PRO A 11 19.52 19.00 -10.89
C PRO A 11 18.57 18.00 -11.50
N PHE A 12 19.09 16.89 -11.94
CA PHE A 12 18.29 15.72 -12.13
C PHE A 12 17.71 15.39 -10.75
N PHE A 13 16.54 15.94 -10.47
CA PHE A 13 15.72 15.39 -9.45
C PHE A 13 15.33 14.00 -9.95
N SER A 14 16.19 13.04 -9.68
CA SER A 14 15.73 11.67 -9.68
C SER A 14 14.54 11.65 -8.72
N PHE A 15 13.37 11.31 -9.21
CA PHE A 15 12.18 11.08 -8.42
C PHE A 15 12.34 9.81 -7.59
N ILE A 16 13.43 9.74 -6.84
CA ILE A 16 13.51 8.79 -5.74
C ILE A 16 12.68 9.44 -4.66
N SER A 17 11.47 8.96 -4.48
CA SER A 17 10.67 9.36 -3.35
C SER A 17 11.51 9.14 -2.08
N LYS A 18 11.77 10.21 -1.33
CA LYS A 18 12.53 10.13 -0.07
C LYS A 18 11.73 9.44 1.03
N SER A 19 10.42 9.22 0.82
CA SER A 19 9.51 8.64 1.80
C SER A 19 8.44 7.82 1.07
N PRO A 20 8.78 6.61 0.56
CA PRO A 20 7.81 5.75 -0.11
C PRO A 20 6.63 5.38 0.80
N GLU A 21 6.82 5.32 2.10
CA GLU A 21 5.75 5.12 3.08
C GLU A 21 4.73 6.26 3.09
N LYS A 22 5.09 7.47 2.66
CA LYS A 22 4.14 8.58 2.47
C LYS A 22 3.43 8.51 1.13
N ASP A 23 4.07 7.93 0.13
CA ASP A 23 3.50 7.84 -1.21
C ASP A 23 2.30 6.89 -1.27
N ILE A 24 2.22 5.92 -0.37
CA ILE A 24 1.08 5.02 -0.31
C ILE A 24 -0.16 5.66 0.30
N ILE A 25 0.00 6.71 1.09
CA ILE A 25 -1.11 7.37 1.79
C ILE A 25 -2.11 7.91 0.79
N GLY A 26 -3.37 7.58 0.97
CA GLY A 26 -4.47 8.00 0.12
C GLY A 26 -5.40 6.85 -0.22
N LYS A 27 -6.34 7.14 -1.10
CA LYS A 27 -7.33 6.19 -1.58
C LYS A 27 -6.93 5.67 -2.95
N TRP A 28 -6.97 4.36 -3.09
CA TRP A 28 -6.62 3.65 -4.31
C TRP A 28 -7.79 2.81 -4.79
N THR A 29 -7.93 2.66 -6.09
CA THR A 29 -8.97 1.82 -6.69
C THR A 29 -8.35 0.80 -7.64
N GLY A 30 -8.98 -0.35 -7.74
CA GLY A 30 -8.61 -1.40 -8.67
C GLY A 30 -9.81 -2.22 -9.08
N GLU A 31 -9.65 -2.95 -10.16
CA GLU A 31 -10.68 -3.85 -10.68
C GLU A 31 -10.12 -5.27 -10.72
N ASP A 32 -10.87 -6.21 -10.16
CA ASP A 32 -10.58 -7.62 -10.22
C ASP A 32 -11.82 -8.37 -10.66
N LYS A 33 -11.73 -9.08 -11.79
CA LYS A 33 -12.83 -9.88 -12.36
C LYS A 33 -14.13 -9.09 -12.53
N GLY A 34 -14.03 -7.82 -12.93
CA GLY A 34 -15.18 -6.93 -13.13
C GLY A 34 -15.70 -6.26 -11.88
N GLU A 35 -15.15 -6.57 -10.71
CA GLU A 35 -15.51 -5.92 -9.44
C GLU A 35 -14.53 -4.81 -9.10
N ILE A 36 -15.05 -3.64 -8.77
CA ILE A 36 -14.25 -2.47 -8.40
C ILE A 36 -14.15 -2.41 -6.89
N GLY A 37 -12.91 -2.29 -6.41
CA GLY A 37 -12.62 -2.13 -5.01
C GLY A 37 -11.82 -0.87 -4.72
N PHE A 38 -11.77 -0.53 -3.45
CA PHE A 38 -11.00 0.61 -2.94
C PHE A 38 -10.17 0.19 -1.75
N MET A 39 -8.97 0.76 -1.65
CA MET A 39 -8.11 0.64 -0.48
C MET A 39 -7.69 2.03 -0.05
N THR A 40 -7.84 2.35 1.22
CA THR A 40 -7.40 3.64 1.78
C THR A 40 -6.34 3.39 2.85
N PHE A 41 -5.15 3.93 2.62
CA PHE A 41 -4.07 3.94 3.59
C PHE A 41 -4.03 5.33 4.22
N ASP A 42 -4.29 5.44 5.51
CA ASP A 42 -4.27 6.74 6.17
C ASP A 42 -2.92 7.02 6.83
N GLU A 43 -2.70 8.27 7.21
CA GLU A 43 -1.43 8.72 7.81
C GLU A 43 -1.22 8.20 9.23
N ASP A 44 -2.26 7.71 9.88
CA ASP A 44 -2.18 7.14 11.22
C ASP A 44 -1.85 5.64 11.22
N GLY A 45 -1.71 5.05 10.02
CA GLY A 45 -1.37 3.64 9.87
C GLY A 45 -2.56 2.70 9.80
N TYR A 46 -3.76 3.20 9.55
CA TYR A 46 -4.95 2.38 9.38
C TYR A 46 -5.24 2.12 7.90
N LEU A 47 -5.74 0.93 7.63
CA LEU A 47 -6.17 0.52 6.30
C LEU A 47 -7.67 0.28 6.28
N THR A 48 -8.33 0.87 5.30
CA THR A 48 -9.75 0.62 5.00
C THR A 48 -9.87 -0.02 3.62
N MET A 49 -10.71 -1.03 3.50
CA MET A 49 -11.03 -1.69 2.23
C MET A 49 -12.52 -1.61 1.97
N GLU A 50 -12.88 -1.48 0.70
CA GLU A 50 -14.28 -1.35 0.28
C GLU A 50 -14.49 -2.18 -0.97
N PHE A 51 -15.40 -3.16 -0.90
CA PHE A 51 -15.78 -4.04 -1.99
C PHE A 51 -17.30 -4.23 -1.97
N ASN A 52 -17.92 -4.13 -3.15
CA ASN A 52 -19.37 -4.36 -3.31
C ASN A 52 -20.24 -3.57 -2.32
N GLY A 53 -19.84 -2.30 -2.05
CA GLY A 53 -20.55 -1.46 -1.10
C GLY A 53 -20.32 -1.81 0.37
N LYS A 54 -19.51 -2.84 0.64
CA LYS A 54 -19.12 -3.21 2.02
C LYS A 54 -17.79 -2.58 2.36
N LYS A 55 -17.75 -1.83 3.44
CA LYS A 55 -16.58 -1.20 3.98
C LYS A 55 -16.08 -1.98 5.19
N MET A 56 -14.80 -2.29 5.20
CA MET A 56 -14.16 -2.99 6.31
C MET A 56 -12.79 -2.38 6.58
N GLY A 57 -12.34 -2.52 7.81
CA GLY A 57 -11.04 -1.96 8.22
C GLY A 57 -11.16 -0.64 8.94
N GLY A 58 -10.04 0.05 9.02
CA GLY A 58 -9.91 1.30 9.74
C GLY A 58 -9.71 1.11 11.24
N LYS A 59 -9.95 2.18 11.96
CA LYS A 59 -9.70 2.24 13.41
C LYS A 59 -10.74 1.45 14.22
N ASP A 60 -11.95 1.31 13.69
CA ASP A 60 -13.06 0.68 14.40
C ASP A 60 -14.00 0.01 13.38
N PHE A 61 -14.04 -1.30 13.40
CA PHE A 61 -14.96 -2.09 12.58
C PHE A 61 -15.25 -3.43 13.26
N LEU A 62 -16.21 -4.16 12.72
CA LEU A 62 -16.51 -5.49 13.21
C LEU A 62 -15.85 -6.55 12.32
N TYR A 63 -15.03 -7.37 12.91
CA TYR A 63 -14.42 -8.52 12.27
C TYR A 63 -14.91 -9.81 12.94
N ARG A 64 -15.69 -10.59 12.20
CA ARG A 64 -16.31 -11.82 12.73
C ARG A 64 -17.07 -11.58 14.04
N GLY A 65 -17.82 -10.45 14.10
CA GLY A 65 -18.62 -10.07 15.26
C GLY A 65 -17.87 -9.43 16.42
N LYS A 66 -16.57 -9.24 16.29
CA LYS A 66 -15.74 -8.60 17.33
C LYS A 66 -15.25 -7.23 16.87
N LYS A 67 -15.16 -6.29 17.79
CA LYS A 67 -14.53 -5.00 17.53
C LYS A 67 -13.06 -5.19 17.17
N ALA A 68 -12.65 -4.60 16.06
CA ALA A 68 -11.31 -4.76 15.52
C ALA A 68 -10.81 -3.47 14.89
N LYS A 69 -9.53 -3.45 14.59
CA LYS A 69 -8.87 -2.42 13.80
C LYS A 69 -7.97 -3.08 12.78
N ALA A 70 -7.79 -2.43 11.63
CA ALA A 70 -6.88 -2.86 10.58
C ALA A 70 -5.77 -1.83 10.44
N THR A 71 -4.56 -2.27 10.63
CA THR A 71 -3.35 -1.45 10.49
C THR A 71 -2.46 -2.00 9.40
N TYR A 72 -1.58 -1.16 8.87
CA TYR A 72 -0.57 -1.59 7.91
C TYR A 72 0.82 -1.12 8.35
N ARG A 73 1.82 -1.93 8.00
CA ARG A 73 3.23 -1.57 8.18
C ARG A 73 3.92 -1.62 6.81
N PHE A 74 4.48 -0.50 6.44
CA PHE A 74 5.21 -0.37 5.19
C PHE A 74 6.70 -0.57 5.43
N LYS A 75 7.29 -1.52 4.70
CA LYS A 75 8.73 -1.80 4.76
C LYS A 75 9.39 -1.30 3.48
N SER A 76 10.10 -0.20 3.59
CA SER A 76 10.70 0.50 2.45
C SER A 76 12.10 0.00 2.07
N LYS A 77 12.68 -0.89 2.86
CA LYS A 77 14.06 -1.39 2.64
C LYS A 77 14.14 -2.55 1.66
N THR A 78 13.01 -3.03 1.17
CA THR A 78 12.93 -4.15 0.23
C THR A 78 12.46 -3.67 -1.14
N ALA A 79 12.78 -4.41 -2.19
CA ALA A 79 12.29 -4.18 -3.54
C ALA A 79 11.78 -5.52 -4.12
N PRO A 80 10.48 -5.66 -4.39
CA PRO A 80 9.40 -4.71 -4.13
C PRO A 80 9.19 -4.44 -2.63
N TYR A 81 8.46 -3.35 -2.32
CA TYR A 81 8.14 -3.01 -0.93
C TYR A 81 7.24 -4.05 -0.30
N GLN A 82 7.49 -4.36 0.95
CA GLN A 82 6.64 -5.25 1.73
C GLN A 82 5.66 -4.44 2.57
N ILE A 83 4.41 -4.88 2.61
CA ILE A 83 3.37 -4.29 3.45
C ILE A 83 2.73 -5.40 4.25
N ASP A 84 2.74 -5.27 5.56
CA ASP A 84 2.03 -6.18 6.45
C ASP A 84 0.72 -5.53 6.86
N ILE A 85 -0.40 -6.19 6.60
CA ILE A 85 -1.73 -5.79 7.04
C ILE A 85 -2.08 -6.63 8.25
N VAL A 86 -2.43 -5.98 9.35
CA VAL A 86 -2.71 -6.64 10.62
C VAL A 86 -4.11 -6.26 11.10
N ILE A 87 -4.92 -7.26 11.33
CA ILE A 87 -6.23 -7.10 11.98
C ILE A 87 -6.06 -7.49 13.44
N SER A 88 -6.34 -6.56 14.35
CA SER A 88 -6.19 -6.73 15.79
C SER A 88 -7.50 -6.42 16.50
N ASP A 89 -7.68 -7.00 17.69
CA ASP A 89 -8.79 -6.63 18.55
C ASP A 89 -8.50 -5.31 19.31
N ILE A 90 -9.42 -4.91 20.18
CA ILE A 90 -9.28 -3.66 20.95
C ILE A 90 -8.13 -3.68 21.95
N ASP A 91 -7.65 -4.84 22.31
CA ASP A 91 -6.53 -5.04 23.26
C ASP A 91 -5.19 -5.28 22.53
N ASP A 92 -5.14 -4.98 21.23
CA ASP A 92 -3.98 -5.16 20.35
C ASP A 92 -3.56 -6.62 20.13
N ASN A 93 -4.44 -7.57 20.41
CA ASN A 93 -4.20 -8.97 20.07
C ASN A 93 -4.40 -9.19 18.58
N VAL A 94 -3.40 -9.73 17.90
CA VAL A 94 -3.47 -10.00 16.47
C VAL A 94 -4.45 -11.13 16.18
N ILE A 95 -5.46 -10.84 15.36
CA ILE A 95 -6.43 -11.82 14.90
C ILE A 95 -5.98 -12.43 13.57
N ARG A 96 -5.48 -11.60 12.67
CA ARG A 96 -5.04 -12.02 11.34
C ARG A 96 -3.95 -11.10 10.81
N SER A 97 -2.99 -11.69 10.11
CA SER A 97 -1.98 -10.95 9.36
C SER A 97 -2.05 -11.35 7.89
N MET A 98 -1.89 -10.37 7.01
CA MET A 98 -1.78 -10.57 5.57
C MET A 98 -0.49 -9.93 5.08
N TYR A 99 0.23 -10.67 4.24
CA TYR A 99 1.49 -10.19 3.66
C TYR A 99 1.23 -9.70 2.24
N CYS A 100 1.73 -8.50 1.95
CA CYS A 100 1.51 -7.85 0.67
C CYS A 100 2.82 -7.36 0.09
N LEU A 101 2.84 -7.20 -1.23
CA LEU A 101 3.89 -6.53 -1.96
C LEU A 101 3.33 -5.31 -2.68
N ALA A 102 4.14 -4.27 -2.80
CA ALA A 102 3.78 -3.07 -3.53
C ALA A 102 4.95 -2.60 -4.39
N GLU A 103 4.63 -2.19 -5.62
CA GLU A 103 5.57 -1.59 -6.55
C GLU A 103 4.91 -0.40 -7.23
N PHE A 104 5.42 0.80 -6.99
CA PHE A 104 4.92 2.00 -7.65
C PHE A 104 5.41 2.02 -9.09
N LYS A 105 4.47 2.14 -10.04
CA LYS A 105 4.79 2.39 -11.45
C LYS A 105 5.03 3.87 -11.69
N ASP A 106 4.25 4.70 -11.00
CA ASP A 106 4.38 6.15 -10.90
C ASP A 106 3.67 6.60 -9.62
N LYS A 107 3.50 7.91 -9.41
CA LYS A 107 2.84 8.45 -8.21
C LYS A 107 1.39 7.99 -8.04
N ASN A 108 0.74 7.64 -9.12
CA ASN A 108 -0.70 7.38 -9.16
C ASN A 108 -1.04 5.94 -9.52
N THR A 109 -0.04 5.10 -9.74
CA THR A 109 -0.23 3.71 -10.18
C THR A 109 0.68 2.78 -9.38
N MET A 110 0.09 1.74 -8.82
CA MET A 110 0.80 0.81 -7.97
C MET A 110 0.37 -0.62 -8.29
N LYS A 111 1.35 -1.50 -8.49
CA LYS A 111 1.09 -2.93 -8.50
C LYS A 111 1.07 -3.42 -7.07
N PHE A 112 -0.02 -4.06 -6.68
CA PHE A 112 -0.25 -4.52 -5.32
C PHE A 112 -0.56 -6.02 -5.32
N GLY A 113 0.15 -6.77 -4.51
CA GLY A 113 -0.04 -8.20 -4.38
C GLY A 113 -0.40 -8.59 -2.97
N ILE A 114 -1.36 -9.51 -2.84
CA ILE A 114 -1.76 -10.09 -1.54
C ILE A 114 -1.39 -11.56 -1.55
N SER A 115 -0.67 -12.01 -0.52
CA SER A 115 -0.33 -13.41 -0.38
C SER A 115 -1.56 -14.25 0.00
N GLN A 116 -1.73 -15.36 -0.68
CA GLN A 116 -2.77 -16.34 -0.32
C GLN A 116 -2.39 -17.14 0.92
N SER A 117 -1.11 -17.18 1.26
CA SER A 117 -0.60 -17.90 2.42
C SER A 117 -0.16 -16.93 3.50
N SER A 118 -0.67 -17.08 4.71
CA SER A 118 -0.26 -16.29 5.87
C SER A 118 1.18 -16.61 6.34
N TYR A 119 1.81 -17.60 5.75
CA TYR A 119 3.17 -18.01 6.11
C TYR A 119 4.23 -17.62 5.09
N ASN A 120 3.82 -17.20 3.90
CA ASN A 120 4.75 -16.92 2.81
C ASN A 120 5.02 -15.42 2.67
N ARG A 121 6.25 -15.03 2.99
CA ARG A 121 6.76 -13.67 2.78
C ARG A 121 7.67 -13.61 1.56
N SER A 122 7.30 -14.27 0.49
CA SER A 122 8.06 -14.17 -0.76
C SER A 122 8.22 -12.72 -1.20
N LYS A 123 9.34 -12.43 -1.87
CA LYS A 123 9.60 -11.13 -2.51
C LYS A 123 9.26 -11.12 -3.99
N LYS A 124 8.63 -12.19 -4.48
CA LYS A 124 8.27 -12.35 -5.88
C LYS A 124 6.77 -12.17 -6.07
N PHE A 125 6.38 -11.27 -6.96
CA PHE A 125 4.98 -11.04 -7.27
C PHE A 125 4.25 -12.28 -7.78
N GLU A 126 4.97 -13.22 -8.40
CA GLU A 126 4.40 -14.48 -8.90
C GLU A 126 3.75 -15.32 -7.80
N ASP A 127 4.20 -15.14 -6.54
CA ASP A 127 3.66 -15.86 -5.39
C ASP A 127 2.45 -15.15 -4.76
N TYR A 128 1.99 -14.07 -5.39
CA TYR A 128 0.90 -13.22 -4.88
C TYR A 128 -0.20 -13.07 -5.92
N ASP A 129 -1.43 -12.89 -5.46
CA ASP A 129 -2.49 -12.36 -6.30
C ASP A 129 -2.28 -10.86 -6.43
N SER A 130 -1.95 -10.41 -7.63
CA SER A 130 -1.63 -9.01 -7.85
C SER A 130 -2.69 -8.29 -8.68
N ILE A 131 -2.87 -7.02 -8.37
CA ILE A 131 -3.80 -6.11 -9.01
C ILE A 131 -3.10 -4.77 -9.23
N LEU A 132 -3.48 -4.08 -10.29
CA LEU A 132 -3.04 -2.72 -10.51
C LEU A 132 -4.00 -1.76 -9.82
N LEU A 133 -3.46 -0.94 -8.93
CA LEU A 133 -4.20 0.10 -8.21
C LEU A 133 -3.88 1.46 -8.78
N THR A 134 -4.90 2.28 -8.91
CA THR A 134 -4.80 3.67 -9.37
C THR A 134 -5.28 4.60 -8.26
N ARG A 135 -4.56 5.69 -8.05
CA ARG A 135 -4.94 6.68 -7.04
C ARG A 135 -6.25 7.37 -7.41
N VAL A 136 -7.15 7.44 -6.46
CA VAL A 136 -8.39 8.20 -6.58
C VAL A 136 -8.08 9.67 -6.35
N LYS A 137 -8.50 10.49 -7.29
CA LYS A 137 -8.35 11.94 -7.20
C LYS A 137 -9.53 12.59 -6.49
#